data_dee3958711fce674a96dd13ec56ce6a3
#
_entry.id   dee3958711fce674a96dd13ec56ce6a3
#
_cell.length_a   1.000
_cell.length_b   1.000
_cell.length_c   1.000
_cell.angle_alpha   90.00
_cell.angle_beta   90.00
_cell.angle_gamma   90.00
#
_symmetry.space_group_name_H-M   'P 1'
#
loop_
_entity.id
_entity.type
_entity.pdbx_description
1 polymer ?
#
loop_
_entity_poly.entity_id
_entity_poly.type
_entity_poly.pdbx_seq_one_letter_code
_entity_poly.pdbx_strand_id
1 'polypeptide(L)'
;MRKLSFPQTLLWALVIASLAGCGGSSDSDAPAPLSSQNTNLVFVLSPDLTYAAAGDVNPATANLTNQGLNRSLKMAGFLKTQVLGNQNVSAIYAVSPMTHLQTAQNLPDMASMATIQQFAMLNSFTMPLSGTATTATTANSFPLNMAYAAGQVLPTGVVTPLLGCPSCQGLDFGNSGGVNDALLSGIVKAKASGFHVFSAPWATTSAMLTNLNKLLGASLKLPTAYAGPNQVVAVSITPSGSASLTTFDAPLSPAASASVLPTALPQTACTAQPHKFSFTLTAGQPYSQTLDGVTTTGSVPAVRPAGISSNQTVYMVRHAEAHPTSSFENGSFVAPGQWRALGLADALRGKISPDLVMSIDPAQVTPGVQSLTSPIRYAYVRTNLTVLPYAIANNLPFYLVTSFSLLSFNFTDPLASVSVVKLNDYLFTGGAYAGKKVLLAWEHDHYPPTLNELLKRYFPNGGAPSVANDFWPGADYDTVWTFKLDAQGNLTVDNALCEGIDSAVLNANFSAAPQF
;
A
#
# COMPACT_ATOMS: atom_id res chain seq x y z
N MET A 1 -33.08 11.24 -65.91
CA MET A 1 -34.07 12.06 -65.20
C MET A 1 -33.40 12.66 -63.96
N ARG A 2 -33.42 14.00 -63.90
CA ARG A 2 -32.89 14.84 -62.83
C ARG A 2 -33.61 14.61 -61.52
N LYS A 3 -32.93 14.66 -60.34
CA LYS A 3 -33.39 15.42 -59.20
C LYS A 3 -32.23 15.82 -58.29
N LEU A 4 -32.15 17.10 -58.06
CA LEU A 4 -31.32 17.83 -57.11
C LEU A 4 -31.78 17.52 -55.65
N SER A 5 -30.86 17.53 -54.72
CA SER A 5 -31.18 17.73 -53.29
C SER A 5 -30.25 18.78 -52.68
N PHE A 6 -30.84 19.78 -52.06
CA PHE A 6 -30.26 20.92 -51.35
C PHE A 6 -29.71 20.53 -49.96
N PRO A 7 -28.70 21.18 -49.44
CA PRO A 7 -28.30 21.07 -48.06
C PRO A 7 -29.05 22.08 -47.19
N GLN A 8 -29.61 21.60 -46.04
CA GLN A 8 -30.14 22.47 -45.00
C GLN A 8 -29.04 22.75 -43.96
N THR A 9 -28.59 23.99 -43.93
CA THR A 9 -27.80 24.59 -42.85
C THR A 9 -28.75 24.98 -41.71
N LEU A 10 -28.58 24.39 -40.55
CA LEU A 10 -29.27 24.79 -39.30
C LEU A 10 -28.39 25.76 -38.53
N LEU A 11 -28.84 27.02 -38.45
CA LEU A 11 -28.32 28.07 -37.59
C LEU A 11 -28.82 27.83 -36.17
N TRP A 12 -27.93 27.67 -35.21
CA TRP A 12 -28.27 27.74 -33.77
C TRP A 12 -27.97 29.14 -33.25
N ALA A 13 -29.02 29.86 -32.90
CA ALA A 13 -28.96 31.16 -32.23
C ALA A 13 -28.70 30.96 -30.74
N LEU A 14 -27.62 31.58 -30.24
CA LEU A 14 -27.28 31.69 -28.82
C LEU A 14 -28.23 32.71 -28.18
N VAL A 15 -29.09 32.27 -27.28
CA VAL A 15 -29.85 33.16 -26.37
C VAL A 15 -29.08 33.25 -25.06
N ILE A 16 -28.43 34.39 -24.84
CA ILE A 16 -27.86 34.77 -23.54
C ILE A 16 -29.01 35.41 -22.73
N ALA A 17 -29.51 34.67 -21.75
CA ALA A 17 -30.43 35.24 -20.73
C ALA A 17 -29.60 35.66 -19.51
N SER A 18 -29.36 36.94 -19.35
CA SER A 18 -28.87 37.56 -18.13
C SER A 18 -29.98 37.60 -17.08
N LEU A 19 -29.89 36.73 -16.10
CA LEU A 19 -30.68 36.81 -14.87
C LEU A 19 -29.81 37.46 -13.78
N ALA A 20 -30.00 38.76 -13.60
CA ALA A 20 -29.58 39.44 -12.39
C ALA A 20 -30.59 39.11 -11.29
N GLY A 21 -30.24 38.25 -10.35
CA GLY A 21 -30.97 37.95 -9.13
C GLY A 21 -30.15 38.35 -7.93
N CYS A 22 -30.45 39.49 -7.32
CA CYS A 22 -30.02 39.84 -5.96
C CYS A 22 -30.61 38.86 -4.95
N GLY A 23 -29.76 38.12 -4.28
CA GLY A 23 -30.14 37.35 -3.10
C GLY A 23 -28.87 37.15 -2.28
N GLY A 24 -28.66 37.99 -1.26
CA GLY A 24 -27.56 37.85 -0.33
C GLY A 24 -27.76 36.61 0.55
N SER A 25 -26.90 35.65 0.41
CA SER A 25 -26.52 34.68 1.41
C SER A 25 -25.00 34.69 1.48
N SER A 26 -24.47 34.80 2.68
CA SER A 26 -23.06 34.72 2.97
C SER A 26 -22.58 33.28 2.75
N ASP A 27 -22.49 32.86 1.51
CA ASP A 27 -21.73 31.68 1.14
C ASP A 27 -20.23 32.08 1.28
N SER A 28 -19.55 31.48 2.24
CA SER A 28 -18.10 31.53 2.28
C SER A 28 -17.63 30.84 1.00
N ASP A 29 -17.22 31.63 0.00
CA ASP A 29 -16.71 31.12 -1.26
C ASP A 29 -15.58 30.13 -0.96
N ALA A 30 -15.78 28.86 -1.35
CA ALA A 30 -14.74 27.85 -1.22
C ALA A 30 -13.48 28.34 -1.95
N PRO A 31 -12.29 28.11 -1.38
CA PRO A 31 -11.05 28.54 -2.04
C PRO A 31 -10.94 27.97 -3.45
N ALA A 32 -10.47 28.78 -4.40
CA ALA A 32 -10.19 28.32 -5.75
C ALA A 32 -9.06 27.26 -5.73
N PRO A 33 -9.06 26.31 -6.67
CA PRO A 33 -7.97 25.36 -6.81
C PRO A 33 -6.60 26.04 -6.96
N LEU A 34 -5.57 25.38 -6.46
CA LEU A 34 -4.20 25.90 -6.48
C LEU A 34 -3.66 25.95 -7.93
N SER A 35 -2.83 26.96 -8.22
CA SER A 35 -2.18 27.09 -9.53
C SER A 35 -1.02 26.12 -9.67
N SER A 36 -1.00 25.32 -10.74
CA SER A 36 0.13 24.45 -11.08
C SER A 36 1.42 25.18 -11.48
N GLN A 37 1.35 26.50 -11.68
CA GLN A 37 2.54 27.33 -11.96
C GLN A 37 3.34 27.64 -10.69
N ASN A 38 2.73 27.47 -9.52
CA ASN A 38 3.38 27.65 -8.21
C ASN A 38 4.03 26.34 -7.74
N THR A 39 4.98 26.46 -6.80
CA THR A 39 5.39 25.34 -5.98
C THR A 39 4.39 25.20 -4.85
N ASN A 40 3.57 24.17 -4.87
CA ASN A 40 2.52 23.95 -3.87
C ASN A 40 2.91 22.82 -2.93
N LEU A 41 2.91 23.09 -1.63
CA LEU A 41 3.09 22.10 -0.57
C LEU A 41 1.72 21.89 0.08
N VAL A 42 1.12 20.73 -0.15
CA VAL A 42 -0.24 20.38 0.26
C VAL A 42 -0.18 19.36 1.39
N PHE A 43 -0.69 19.70 2.56
CA PHE A 43 -0.68 18.88 3.77
C PHE A 43 -2.05 18.28 4.01
N VAL A 44 -2.14 16.96 3.95
CA VAL A 44 -3.34 16.15 4.21
C VAL A 44 -3.17 15.50 5.58
N LEU A 45 -4.08 15.80 6.49
CA LEU A 45 -4.00 15.33 7.86
C LEU A 45 -4.42 13.86 7.95
N SER A 46 -3.48 12.97 8.23
CA SER A 46 -3.82 11.59 8.61
C SER A 46 -4.18 11.54 10.10
N PRO A 47 -5.23 10.79 10.49
CA PRO A 47 -5.55 10.63 11.90
C PRO A 47 -4.55 9.71 12.60
N ASP A 48 -4.30 9.96 13.87
CA ASP A 48 -3.59 9.10 14.80
C ASP A 48 -4.37 8.98 16.11
N LEU A 49 -3.87 8.22 17.10
CA LEU A 49 -4.56 8.08 18.39
C LEU A 49 -4.67 9.41 19.17
N THR A 50 -3.82 10.39 18.89
CA THR A 50 -3.83 11.70 19.54
C THR A 50 -4.74 12.68 18.82
N TYR A 51 -4.74 12.65 17.48
CA TYR A 51 -5.45 13.61 16.63
C TYR A 51 -6.32 12.86 15.60
N ALA A 52 -7.54 12.56 15.99
CA ALA A 52 -8.53 11.92 15.12
C ALA A 52 -9.91 12.50 15.36
N ALA A 53 -10.79 12.41 14.35
CA ALA A 53 -12.22 12.55 14.59
C ALA A 53 -12.73 11.31 15.33
N ALA A 54 -13.77 11.47 16.14
CA ALA A 54 -14.38 10.35 16.83
C ALA A 54 -14.80 9.26 15.82
N GLY A 55 -14.35 8.05 16.05
CA GLY A 55 -14.62 6.89 15.20
C GLY A 55 -13.69 6.70 14.00
N ASP A 56 -12.70 7.55 13.75
CA ASP A 56 -11.78 7.40 12.62
C ASP A 56 -10.64 6.42 12.87
N VAL A 57 -10.20 6.25 14.12
CA VAL A 57 -9.09 5.36 14.51
C VAL A 57 -9.57 4.36 15.53
N ASN A 58 -9.17 3.10 15.37
CA ASN A 58 -9.42 2.05 16.35
C ASN A 58 -8.35 2.11 17.45
N PRO A 59 -8.70 2.40 18.72
CA PRO A 59 -7.72 2.56 19.79
C PRO A 59 -6.98 1.26 20.16
N ALA A 60 -7.54 0.10 19.82
CA ALA A 60 -6.89 -1.18 20.10
C ALA A 60 -5.84 -1.57 19.06
N THR A 61 -5.99 -1.10 17.83
CA THR A 61 -5.12 -1.50 16.70
C THR A 61 -4.31 -0.37 16.12
N ALA A 62 -4.60 0.89 16.48
CA ALA A 62 -4.08 2.12 15.88
C ALA A 62 -4.33 2.26 14.36
N ASN A 63 -5.04 1.31 13.75
CA ASN A 63 -5.45 1.42 12.35
C ASN A 63 -6.65 2.36 12.20
N LEU A 64 -6.87 2.83 10.99
CA LEU A 64 -8.16 3.42 10.63
C LEU A 64 -9.29 2.44 10.96
N THR A 65 -10.45 2.98 11.32
CA THR A 65 -11.71 2.24 11.27
C THR A 65 -12.27 2.28 9.84
N ASN A 66 -13.38 1.58 9.61
CA ASN A 66 -14.15 1.73 8.36
C ASN A 66 -14.54 3.18 8.10
N GLN A 67 -14.88 3.96 9.15
CA GLN A 67 -15.19 5.39 9.01
C GLN A 67 -13.96 6.18 8.54
N GLY A 68 -12.80 5.95 9.14
CA GLY A 68 -11.55 6.60 8.75
C GLY A 68 -11.13 6.24 7.33
N LEU A 69 -11.28 4.98 6.93
CA LEU A 69 -11.03 4.54 5.55
C LEU A 69 -11.99 5.21 4.57
N ASN A 70 -13.31 5.24 4.87
CA ASN A 70 -14.30 5.93 4.03
C ASN A 70 -13.98 7.42 3.87
N ARG A 71 -13.52 8.08 4.94
CA ARG A 71 -13.05 9.47 4.86
C ARG A 71 -11.88 9.60 3.88
N SER A 72 -10.90 8.74 3.98
CA SER A 72 -9.71 8.74 3.12
C SER A 72 -10.07 8.54 1.64
N LEU A 73 -10.98 7.62 1.36
CA LEU A 73 -11.46 7.37 0.00
C LEU A 73 -12.15 8.60 -0.61
N LYS A 74 -13.02 9.29 0.15
CA LYS A 74 -13.68 10.51 -0.29
C LYS A 74 -12.74 11.71 -0.36
N MET A 75 -11.79 11.83 0.58
CA MET A 75 -10.79 12.89 0.57
C MET A 75 -9.97 12.88 -0.72
N ALA A 76 -9.71 11.71 -1.28
CA ALA A 76 -8.98 11.58 -2.55
C ALA A 76 -9.64 12.35 -3.70
N GLY A 77 -10.96 12.23 -3.86
CA GLY A 77 -11.73 12.97 -4.86
C GLY A 77 -11.69 14.49 -4.60
N PHE A 78 -11.86 14.90 -3.33
CA PHE A 78 -11.76 16.30 -2.94
C PHE A 78 -10.40 16.90 -3.26
N LEU A 79 -9.32 16.23 -2.89
CA LEU A 79 -7.96 16.66 -3.22
C LEU A 79 -7.78 16.84 -4.74
N LYS A 80 -8.20 15.83 -5.52
CA LYS A 80 -8.03 15.84 -6.97
C LYS A 80 -8.77 16.99 -7.62
N THR A 81 -10.02 17.21 -7.25
CA THR A 81 -10.90 18.17 -7.92
C THR A 81 -10.83 19.57 -7.33
N GLN A 82 -10.96 19.70 -6.00
CA GLN A 82 -11.11 20.99 -5.33
C GLN A 82 -9.76 21.64 -4.99
N VAL A 83 -8.76 20.82 -4.62
CA VAL A 83 -7.46 21.38 -4.24
C VAL A 83 -6.55 21.52 -5.45
N LEU A 84 -6.44 20.47 -6.29
CA LEU A 84 -5.52 20.43 -7.43
C LEU A 84 -6.16 20.84 -8.76
N GLY A 85 -7.47 21.09 -8.84
CA GLY A 85 -8.14 21.45 -10.10
C GLY A 85 -7.97 20.38 -11.20
N ASN A 86 -8.03 19.11 -10.85
CA ASN A 86 -7.79 17.93 -11.70
C ASN A 86 -6.35 17.79 -12.25
N GLN A 87 -5.42 18.63 -11.81
CA GLN A 87 -4.01 18.50 -12.19
C GLN A 87 -3.38 17.25 -11.56
N ASN A 88 -2.27 16.80 -12.14
CA ASN A 88 -1.50 15.68 -11.62
C ASN A 88 -0.50 16.16 -10.54
N VAL A 89 -0.12 15.27 -9.63
CA VAL A 89 0.89 15.58 -8.60
C VAL A 89 2.31 15.50 -9.16
N SER A 90 3.24 16.15 -8.47
CA SER A 90 4.69 16.04 -8.72
C SER A 90 5.33 15.02 -7.78
N ALA A 91 4.83 14.90 -6.53
CA ALA A 91 5.28 13.92 -5.54
C ALA A 91 4.23 13.72 -4.46
N ILE A 92 4.21 12.52 -3.87
CA ILE A 92 3.40 12.18 -2.68
C ILE A 92 4.32 11.62 -1.62
N TYR A 93 4.25 12.16 -0.41
CA TYR A 93 5.03 11.74 0.76
C TYR A 93 4.08 11.31 1.87
N ALA A 94 4.42 10.22 2.55
CA ALA A 94 3.68 9.79 3.74
C ALA A 94 4.65 9.46 4.88
N VAL A 95 4.18 9.56 6.12
CA VAL A 95 4.98 9.14 7.27
C VAL A 95 5.27 7.65 7.19
N SER A 96 6.53 7.29 7.34
CA SER A 96 6.96 5.89 7.41
C SER A 96 6.44 5.26 8.70
N PRO A 97 5.63 4.20 8.62
CA PRO A 97 4.86 3.69 9.76
C PRO A 97 5.69 3.36 11.00
N MET A 98 6.90 2.83 10.81
CA MET A 98 7.77 2.45 11.92
C MET A 98 8.39 3.64 12.65
N THR A 99 8.28 4.87 12.14
CA THR A 99 8.72 6.08 12.84
C THR A 99 7.68 6.60 13.83
N HIS A 100 6.46 6.04 13.82
CA HIS A 100 5.38 6.38 14.74
C HIS A 100 4.69 5.11 15.25
N LEU A 101 5.20 4.58 16.34
CA LEU A 101 4.62 3.40 17.00
C LEU A 101 3.57 3.84 18.01
N GLN A 102 2.41 3.20 17.97
CA GLN A 102 1.25 3.53 18.78
C GLN A 102 0.81 2.33 19.62
N THR A 103 -0.01 2.57 20.63
CA THR A 103 -0.49 1.60 21.62
C THR A 103 0.64 1.01 22.51
N ALA A 104 0.27 0.28 23.55
CA ALA A 104 1.22 -0.44 24.41
C ALA A 104 1.94 -1.60 23.68
N GLN A 105 1.39 -2.05 22.54
CA GLN A 105 1.97 -3.08 21.68
C GLN A 105 2.94 -2.55 20.64
N ASN A 106 3.18 -1.24 20.59
CA ASN A 106 4.03 -0.58 19.60
C ASN A 106 3.60 -0.88 18.15
N LEU A 107 2.30 -0.79 17.87
CA LEU A 107 1.77 -1.01 16.53
C LEU A 107 2.16 0.15 15.59
N PRO A 108 2.57 -0.14 14.34
CA PRO A 108 2.99 0.89 13.40
C PRO A 108 1.80 1.76 12.95
N ASP A 109 2.05 3.04 12.70
CA ASP A 109 1.06 3.96 12.16
C ASP A 109 0.87 3.75 10.66
N MET A 110 -0.14 2.99 10.30
CA MET A 110 -0.51 2.74 8.91
C MET A 110 -1.44 3.82 8.33
N ALA A 111 -1.92 4.76 9.15
CA ALA A 111 -2.95 5.72 8.75
C ALA A 111 -2.47 6.70 7.66
N SER A 112 -1.23 7.18 7.74
CA SER A 112 -0.68 8.13 6.74
C SER A 112 -0.67 7.53 5.33
N MET A 113 -0.30 6.25 5.20
CA MET A 113 -0.32 5.53 3.93
C MET A 113 -1.75 5.28 3.45
N ALA A 114 -2.63 4.79 4.34
CA ALA A 114 -4.03 4.51 4.01
C ALA A 114 -4.79 5.78 3.58
N THR A 115 -4.50 6.92 4.22
CA THR A 115 -5.16 8.20 3.94
C THR A 115 -4.90 8.69 2.52
N ILE A 116 -3.68 8.45 1.98
CA ILE A 116 -3.29 9.04 0.69
C ILE A 116 -3.34 8.05 -0.49
N GLN A 117 -3.51 6.74 -0.22
CA GLN A 117 -3.43 5.71 -1.26
C GLN A 117 -4.45 5.91 -2.38
N GLN A 118 -5.73 6.15 -2.05
CA GLN A 118 -6.78 6.37 -3.07
C GLN A 118 -6.46 7.58 -3.94
N PHE A 119 -5.90 8.64 -3.34
CA PHE A 119 -5.48 9.83 -4.08
C PHE A 119 -4.32 9.51 -5.03
N ALA A 120 -3.37 8.68 -4.63
CA ALA A 120 -2.30 8.21 -5.50
C ALA A 120 -2.85 7.46 -6.73
N MET A 121 -3.95 6.71 -6.57
CA MET A 121 -4.63 6.02 -7.69
C MET A 121 -5.41 6.97 -8.63
N LEU A 122 -5.67 8.20 -8.24
CA LEU A 122 -6.27 9.24 -9.10
C LEU A 122 -5.23 10.06 -9.88
N ASN A 123 -3.95 9.76 -9.71
CA ASN A 123 -2.85 10.45 -10.36
C ASN A 123 -2.05 9.49 -11.23
N SER A 124 -1.78 9.90 -12.45
CA SER A 124 -0.99 9.10 -13.38
C SER A 124 0.50 9.28 -13.13
N PHE A 125 1.22 8.18 -13.30
CA PHE A 125 2.66 8.14 -13.24
C PHE A 125 3.22 7.50 -14.50
N THR A 126 4.21 8.15 -15.11
CA THR A 126 4.94 7.58 -16.24
C THR A 126 6.26 7.02 -15.73
N MET A 127 6.46 5.71 -15.90
CA MET A 127 7.70 5.06 -15.50
C MET A 127 8.85 5.59 -16.38
N PRO A 128 9.85 6.24 -15.80
CA PRO A 128 11.06 6.59 -16.53
C PRO A 128 11.82 5.31 -16.86
N LEU A 129 12.04 5.06 -18.14
CA LEU A 129 12.77 3.88 -18.59
C LEU A 129 14.27 4.14 -18.51
N SER A 130 14.99 3.20 -17.89
CA SER A 130 16.44 3.11 -17.96
C SER A 130 16.83 1.81 -18.65
N GLY A 131 17.74 1.86 -19.59
CA GLY A 131 18.24 0.66 -20.30
C GLY A 131 17.56 0.43 -21.66
N THR A 132 17.35 -0.83 -22.02
CA THR A 132 16.89 -1.26 -23.37
C THR A 132 15.40 -1.12 -23.63
N ALA A 133 14.61 -0.70 -22.66
CA ALA A 133 13.17 -0.51 -22.84
C ALA A 133 12.90 0.73 -23.72
N THR A 134 12.16 0.53 -24.80
CA THR A 134 11.98 1.54 -25.86
C THR A 134 10.77 2.45 -25.67
N THR A 135 9.85 2.11 -24.75
CA THR A 135 8.60 2.86 -24.55
C THR A 135 8.30 3.08 -23.07
N ALA A 136 8.07 4.34 -22.70
CA ALA A 136 7.58 4.69 -21.38
C ALA A 136 6.15 4.16 -21.19
N THR A 137 5.84 3.66 -20.00
CA THR A 137 4.50 3.20 -19.62
C THR A 137 3.89 4.14 -18.59
N THR A 138 2.66 4.55 -18.83
CA THR A 138 1.89 5.40 -17.91
C THR A 138 0.73 4.62 -17.29
N ALA A 139 0.54 4.75 -15.99
CA ALA A 139 -0.59 4.17 -15.27
C ALA A 139 -1.11 5.12 -14.19
N ASN A 140 -2.38 4.98 -13.80
CA ASN A 140 -2.92 5.62 -12.60
C ASN A 140 -2.45 4.83 -11.37
N SER A 141 -1.25 5.12 -10.94
CA SER A 141 -0.54 4.48 -9.84
C SER A 141 0.66 5.33 -9.46
N PHE A 142 0.41 6.46 -8.80
CA PHE A 142 1.49 7.37 -8.41
C PHE A 142 2.26 6.77 -7.22
N PRO A 143 3.62 6.69 -7.25
CA PRO A 143 4.39 6.09 -6.16
C PRO A 143 4.30 6.93 -4.88
N LEU A 144 4.28 6.26 -3.73
CA LEU A 144 4.37 6.88 -2.42
C LEU A 144 5.83 6.96 -1.96
N ASN A 145 6.27 8.13 -1.55
CA ASN A 145 7.58 8.32 -0.96
C ASN A 145 7.48 8.06 0.56
N MET A 146 7.96 6.90 1.00
CA MET A 146 7.95 6.44 2.41
C MET A 146 9.29 5.81 2.82
N ALA A 147 10.24 5.71 1.90
CA ALA A 147 11.52 5.10 2.19
C ALA A 147 12.32 5.93 3.19
N TYR A 148 13.12 5.27 3.99
CA TYR A 148 13.99 5.94 4.95
C TYR A 148 15.03 6.79 4.21
N ALA A 149 15.08 8.08 4.55
CA ALA A 149 16.06 9.00 3.99
C ALA A 149 17.48 8.68 4.47
N ALA A 150 18.46 9.01 3.66
CA ALA A 150 19.87 8.85 4.05
C ALA A 150 20.17 9.68 5.32
N GLY A 151 20.77 9.03 6.31
CA GLY A 151 21.08 9.66 7.61
C GLY A 151 19.91 9.73 8.59
N GLN A 152 18.74 9.19 8.25
CA GLN A 152 17.62 9.08 9.18
C GLN A 152 17.98 8.14 10.35
N VAL A 153 17.64 8.56 11.56
CA VAL A 153 17.76 7.70 12.75
C VAL A 153 16.53 6.82 12.85
N LEU A 154 16.73 5.52 12.68
CA LEU A 154 15.64 4.55 12.76
C LEU A 154 15.32 4.21 14.22
N PRO A 155 14.04 3.95 14.56
CA PRO A 155 13.66 3.45 15.86
C PRO A 155 14.35 2.12 16.19
N THR A 156 14.50 1.82 17.48
CA THR A 156 15.09 0.55 17.95
C THR A 156 14.31 -0.65 17.37
N GLY A 157 15.02 -1.60 16.80
CA GLY A 157 14.44 -2.82 16.22
C GLY A 157 14.04 -2.69 14.73
N VAL A 158 14.08 -1.50 14.15
CA VAL A 158 13.92 -1.32 12.71
C VAL A 158 15.25 -1.62 12.02
N VAL A 159 15.23 -2.55 11.08
CA VAL A 159 16.40 -2.96 10.31
C VAL A 159 16.57 -2.05 9.09
N THR A 160 17.74 -1.48 8.92
CA THR A 160 18.06 -0.69 7.73
C THR A 160 17.92 -1.57 6.48
N PRO A 161 17.19 -1.13 5.44
CA PRO A 161 17.10 -1.84 4.19
C PRO A 161 18.49 -2.07 3.58
N LEU A 162 18.74 -3.29 3.08
CA LEU A 162 20.03 -3.65 2.49
C LEU A 162 20.30 -2.90 1.17
N LEU A 163 19.25 -2.55 0.45
CA LEU A 163 19.36 -1.67 -0.72
C LEU A 163 19.31 -0.22 -0.26
N GLY A 164 20.44 0.42 -0.18
CA GLY A 164 20.51 1.86 0.07
C GLY A 164 19.82 2.65 -1.04
N CYS A 165 19.12 3.71 -0.68
CA CYS A 165 18.53 4.66 -1.62
C CYS A 165 18.86 6.09 -1.18
N PRO A 166 20.04 6.61 -1.55
CA PRO A 166 20.44 7.96 -1.13
C PRO A 166 19.50 9.07 -1.61
N SER A 167 18.77 8.82 -2.70
CA SER A 167 17.78 9.75 -3.27
C SER A 167 16.36 9.53 -2.76
N CYS A 168 16.09 8.45 -2.03
CA CYS A 168 14.76 8.21 -1.47
C CYS A 168 14.46 9.18 -0.35
N GLN A 169 13.20 9.56 -0.28
CA GLN A 169 12.67 10.47 0.70
C GLN A 169 11.38 9.89 1.27
N GLY A 170 11.10 10.21 2.49
CA GLY A 170 9.88 9.87 3.20
C GLY A 170 9.72 10.84 4.35
N LEU A 171 8.65 10.73 5.10
CA LEU A 171 8.44 11.52 6.30
C LEU A 171 8.78 10.71 7.54
N ASP A 172 9.44 11.34 8.48
CA ASP A 172 9.64 10.85 9.84
C ASP A 172 8.66 11.55 10.77
N PHE A 173 7.97 10.81 11.64
CA PHE A 173 6.98 11.38 12.54
C PHE A 173 7.55 12.48 13.43
N GLY A 174 8.71 12.23 14.03
CA GLY A 174 9.41 13.14 14.96
C GLY A 174 10.43 14.03 14.28
N ASN A 175 10.57 13.99 12.95
CA ASN A 175 11.63 14.71 12.21
C ASN A 175 13.04 14.32 12.68
N SER A 176 13.27 13.04 12.99
CA SER A 176 14.57 12.54 13.44
C SER A 176 15.66 12.85 12.41
N GLY A 177 16.80 13.37 12.89
CA GLY A 177 17.89 13.79 11.99
C GLY A 177 17.55 14.96 11.06
N GLY A 178 16.41 15.63 11.22
CA GLY A 178 16.00 16.77 10.40
C GLY A 178 15.58 16.40 8.98
N VAL A 179 15.15 15.16 8.74
CA VAL A 179 14.84 14.66 7.38
C VAL A 179 13.66 15.39 6.73
N ASN A 180 12.62 15.74 7.50
CA ASN A 180 11.48 16.51 6.99
C ASN A 180 11.90 17.92 6.61
N ASP A 181 12.77 18.54 7.39
CA ASP A 181 13.29 19.89 7.11
C ASP A 181 14.19 19.90 5.87
N ALA A 182 15.02 18.87 5.71
CA ALA A 182 15.85 18.71 4.54
C ALA A 182 15.00 18.54 3.27
N LEU A 183 13.92 17.75 3.34
CA LEU A 183 12.97 17.57 2.28
C LEU A 183 12.29 18.89 1.88
N LEU A 184 11.71 19.61 2.85
CA LEU A 184 11.07 20.91 2.60
C LEU A 184 12.06 21.92 1.99
N SER A 185 13.27 22.00 2.55
CA SER A 185 14.33 22.86 2.03
C SER A 185 14.71 22.51 0.59
N GLY A 186 14.78 21.23 0.26
CA GLY A 186 15.05 20.75 -1.09
C GLY A 186 13.98 21.20 -2.09
N ILE A 187 12.70 21.01 -1.77
CA ILE A 187 11.57 21.42 -2.60
C ILE A 187 11.54 22.93 -2.81
N VAL A 188 11.67 23.71 -1.73
CA VAL A 188 11.67 25.18 -1.78
C VAL A 188 12.83 25.71 -2.63
N LYS A 189 14.02 25.14 -2.47
CA LYS A 189 15.23 25.55 -3.23
C LYS A 189 15.13 25.18 -4.71
N ALA A 190 14.54 24.04 -5.02
CA ALA A 190 14.36 23.62 -6.40
C ALA A 190 13.40 24.49 -7.18
N LYS A 191 12.49 25.20 -6.51
CA LYS A 191 11.44 26.05 -7.12
C LYS A 191 10.66 25.31 -8.23
N ALA A 192 10.52 23.99 -8.10
CA ALA A 192 9.81 23.20 -9.08
C ALA A 192 8.30 23.46 -8.94
N SER A 193 7.68 23.95 -10.01
CA SER A 193 6.23 24.14 -10.06
C SER A 193 5.48 22.81 -9.96
N GLY A 194 4.23 22.86 -9.51
CA GLY A 194 3.38 21.67 -9.34
C GLY A 194 2.99 21.43 -7.88
N PHE A 195 2.69 20.17 -7.55
CA PHE A 195 2.06 19.80 -6.28
C PHE A 195 2.86 18.73 -5.55
N HIS A 196 3.38 19.08 -4.39
CA HIS A 196 4.01 18.17 -3.43
C HIS A 196 3.02 17.90 -2.30
N VAL A 197 2.51 16.68 -2.20
CA VAL A 197 1.45 16.32 -1.26
C VAL A 197 2.04 15.49 -0.12
N PHE A 198 1.72 15.87 1.11
CA PHE A 198 2.23 15.26 2.34
C PHE A 198 1.06 14.69 3.15
N SER A 199 1.13 13.40 3.49
CA SER A 199 0.18 12.74 4.38
C SER A 199 0.87 12.45 5.72
N ALA A 200 0.42 13.12 6.77
CA ALA A 200 1.04 13.03 8.09
C ALA A 200 0.06 13.38 9.21
N PRO A 201 0.28 12.86 10.44
CA PRO A 201 -0.43 13.32 11.63
C PRO A 201 -0.23 14.81 11.91
N TRP A 202 -1.16 15.40 12.69
CA TRP A 202 -1.11 16.83 13.00
C TRP A 202 0.20 17.25 13.68
N ALA A 203 0.75 16.43 14.57
CA ALA A 203 2.02 16.73 15.22
C ALA A 203 3.15 16.98 14.20
N THR A 204 3.32 16.08 13.26
CA THR A 204 4.30 16.20 12.17
C THR A 204 3.97 17.38 11.26
N THR A 205 2.71 17.50 10.84
CA THR A 205 2.27 18.58 9.93
C THR A 205 2.49 19.96 10.52
N SER A 206 2.12 20.18 11.79
CA SER A 206 2.29 21.49 12.46
C SER A 206 3.76 21.87 12.61
N ALA A 207 4.63 20.89 12.91
CA ALA A 207 6.08 21.11 12.95
C ALA A 207 6.63 21.47 11.56
N MET A 208 6.23 20.74 10.52
CA MET A 208 6.62 21.02 9.14
C MET A 208 6.16 22.41 8.69
N LEU A 209 4.92 22.80 8.96
CA LEU A 209 4.40 24.15 8.64
C LEU A 209 5.20 25.25 9.36
N THR A 210 5.52 25.05 10.64
CA THR A 210 6.33 25.99 11.43
C THR A 210 7.72 26.16 10.83
N ASN A 211 8.38 25.06 10.50
CA ASN A 211 9.71 25.07 9.91
C ASN A 211 9.71 25.65 8.49
N LEU A 212 8.67 25.35 7.69
CA LEU A 212 8.48 25.93 6.37
C LEU A 212 8.30 27.46 6.43
N ASN A 213 7.46 27.97 7.36
CA ASN A 213 7.27 29.40 7.56
C ASN A 213 8.58 30.13 7.91
N LYS A 214 9.37 29.51 8.77
CA LYS A 214 10.71 30.01 9.12
C LYS A 214 11.66 29.95 7.92
N LEU A 215 11.68 28.85 7.16
CA LEU A 215 12.51 28.68 5.97
C LEU A 215 12.22 29.74 4.90
N LEU A 216 10.95 30.10 4.73
CA LEU A 216 10.50 31.10 3.76
C LEU A 216 10.75 32.54 4.21
N GLY A 217 11.07 32.77 5.50
CA GLY A 217 11.10 34.10 6.10
C GLY A 217 9.75 34.82 5.99
N ALA A 218 8.66 34.07 5.88
CA ALA A 218 7.31 34.57 5.68
C ALA A 218 6.57 34.74 7.01
N SER A 219 5.50 35.53 6.98
CA SER A 219 4.58 35.71 8.13
C SER A 219 3.24 35.05 7.83
N LEU A 220 3.26 33.76 7.47
CA LEU A 220 2.05 33.01 7.19
C LEU A 220 1.24 32.82 8.48
N LYS A 221 -0.09 33.00 8.37
CA LYS A 221 -1.02 32.72 9.48
C LYS A 221 -1.24 31.21 9.56
N LEU A 222 -0.37 30.52 10.28
CA LEU A 222 -0.46 29.06 10.45
C LEU A 222 -1.68 28.68 11.32
N PRO A 223 -2.33 27.53 11.07
CA PRO A 223 -3.28 26.95 12.01
C PRO A 223 -2.60 26.68 13.34
N THR A 224 -3.22 27.10 14.43
CA THR A 224 -2.67 26.95 15.80
C THR A 224 -3.17 25.70 16.52
N ALA A 225 -4.18 25.05 15.99
CA ALA A 225 -4.78 23.84 16.55
C ALA A 225 -5.22 22.89 15.43
N TYR A 226 -5.36 21.63 15.79
CA TYR A 226 -5.96 20.62 14.92
C TYR A 226 -7.45 20.93 14.69
N ALA A 227 -7.83 21.14 13.45
CA ALA A 227 -9.22 21.46 13.05
C ALA A 227 -10.00 20.23 12.57
N GLY A 228 -9.38 19.06 12.58
CA GLY A 228 -10.00 17.81 12.16
C GLY A 228 -9.42 17.25 10.84
N PRO A 229 -9.76 16.00 10.51
CA PRO A 229 -9.19 15.29 9.36
C PRO A 229 -9.79 15.72 8.02
N ASN A 230 -10.78 16.62 8.03
CA ASN A 230 -11.36 17.18 6.81
C ASN A 230 -10.59 18.40 6.29
N GLN A 231 -9.66 18.93 7.10
CA GLN A 231 -8.90 20.12 6.72
C GLN A 231 -7.66 19.73 5.90
N VAL A 232 -7.46 20.45 4.81
CA VAL A 232 -6.24 20.42 3.99
C VAL A 232 -5.59 21.78 4.06
N VAL A 233 -4.31 21.82 4.40
CA VAL A 233 -3.52 23.06 4.46
C VAL A 233 -2.56 23.08 3.29
N ALA A 234 -2.50 24.18 2.55
CA ALA A 234 -1.59 24.33 1.43
C ALA A 234 -0.77 25.62 1.54
N VAL A 235 0.52 25.50 1.29
CA VAL A 235 1.41 26.65 1.11
C VAL A 235 1.81 26.72 -0.35
N SER A 236 1.43 27.81 -1.02
CA SER A 236 1.77 28.10 -2.41
C SER A 236 2.88 29.13 -2.48
N ILE A 237 3.93 28.82 -3.26
CA ILE A 237 5.07 29.71 -3.49
C ILE A 237 5.09 30.07 -4.96
N THR A 238 4.90 31.36 -5.28
CA THR A 238 4.93 31.84 -6.65
C THR A 238 6.36 31.76 -7.25
N PRO A 239 6.53 31.79 -8.57
CA PRO A 239 7.86 31.87 -9.20
C PRO A 239 8.69 33.08 -8.71
N SER A 240 8.02 34.18 -8.29
CA SER A 240 8.67 35.36 -7.71
C SER A 240 9.12 35.16 -6.25
N GLY A 241 8.72 34.06 -5.61
CA GLY A 241 9.07 33.73 -4.22
C GLY A 241 8.06 34.20 -3.17
N SER A 242 6.94 34.83 -3.56
CA SER A 242 5.88 35.17 -2.62
C SER A 242 5.15 33.91 -2.14
N ALA A 243 4.98 33.76 -0.84
CA ALA A 243 4.29 32.62 -0.23
C ALA A 243 2.90 33.02 0.31
N SER A 244 1.93 32.14 0.13
CA SER A 244 0.60 32.25 0.71
C SER A 244 0.15 30.92 1.30
N LEU A 245 -0.71 30.97 2.32
CA LEU A 245 -1.34 29.79 2.91
C LEU A 245 -2.83 29.80 2.60
N THR A 246 -3.33 28.68 2.16
CA THR A 246 -4.76 28.43 1.92
C THR A 246 -5.19 27.20 2.71
N THR A 247 -6.34 27.27 3.34
CA THR A 247 -6.98 26.13 4.01
C THR A 247 -8.22 25.74 3.23
N PHE A 248 -8.36 24.46 2.95
CA PHE A 248 -9.54 23.87 2.34
C PHE A 248 -10.25 22.99 3.37
N ASP A 249 -11.56 23.15 3.50
CA ASP A 249 -12.38 22.34 4.41
C ASP A 249 -13.26 21.41 3.57
N ALA A 250 -12.93 20.12 3.58
CA ALA A 250 -13.67 19.11 2.84
C ALA A 250 -15.01 18.79 3.57
N PRO A 251 -16.17 18.88 2.91
CA PRO A 251 -17.46 18.62 3.56
C PRO A 251 -17.74 17.11 3.66
N LEU A 252 -16.84 16.37 4.32
CA LEU A 252 -16.92 14.92 4.40
C LEU A 252 -17.67 14.44 5.65
N SER A 253 -18.64 13.55 5.42
CA SER A 253 -19.38 12.81 6.46
C SER A 253 -19.31 11.32 6.13
N PRO A 254 -18.22 10.63 6.50
CA PRO A 254 -18.04 9.22 6.15
C PRO A 254 -18.96 8.31 6.97
N ALA A 255 -19.42 7.22 6.34
CA ALA A 255 -20.16 6.18 7.03
C ALA A 255 -19.25 5.36 7.94
N ALA A 256 -19.76 4.88 9.06
CA ALA A 256 -19.04 3.98 9.98
C ALA A 256 -19.06 2.51 9.52
N SER A 257 -19.93 2.15 8.57
CA SER A 257 -19.96 0.81 7.97
C SER A 257 -18.74 0.55 7.10
N ALA A 258 -18.47 -0.72 6.82
CA ALA A 258 -17.44 -1.10 5.84
C ALA A 258 -17.64 -0.37 4.51
N SER A 259 -16.55 -0.04 3.85
CA SER A 259 -16.56 0.58 2.53
C SER A 259 -17.27 -0.36 1.55
N VAL A 260 -18.28 0.18 0.86
CA VAL A 260 -18.92 -0.55 -0.22
C VAL A 260 -18.29 -0.09 -1.52
N LEU A 261 -17.73 -1.02 -2.27
CA LEU A 261 -17.24 -0.73 -3.61
C LEU A 261 -18.40 -0.22 -4.49
N PRO A 262 -18.17 0.79 -5.35
CA PRO A 262 -19.22 1.33 -6.23
C PRO A 262 -19.77 0.28 -7.21
N THR A 263 -18.99 -0.76 -7.46
CA THR A 263 -19.40 -1.95 -8.23
C THR A 263 -18.90 -3.19 -7.51
N ALA A 264 -19.76 -4.18 -7.30
CA ALA A 264 -19.36 -5.44 -6.69
C ALA A 264 -18.37 -6.19 -7.59
N LEU A 265 -17.35 -6.76 -6.98
CA LEU A 265 -16.39 -7.60 -7.71
C LEU A 265 -17.05 -8.95 -8.05
N PRO A 266 -16.90 -9.42 -9.29
CA PRO A 266 -17.35 -10.75 -9.66
C PRO A 266 -16.53 -11.79 -8.89
N GLN A 267 -17.23 -12.72 -8.24
CA GLN A 267 -16.61 -13.81 -7.50
C GLN A 267 -16.52 -15.06 -8.38
N THR A 268 -15.39 -15.75 -8.33
CA THR A 268 -15.13 -16.99 -9.04
C THR A 268 -14.86 -18.13 -8.06
N ALA A 269 -15.07 -19.37 -8.51
CA ALA A 269 -14.76 -20.54 -7.71
C ALA A 269 -13.24 -20.82 -7.71
N CYS A 270 -12.71 -21.33 -6.60
CA CYS A 270 -11.30 -21.72 -6.45
C CYS A 270 -10.87 -22.94 -7.31
N THR A 271 -11.53 -23.17 -8.43
CA THR A 271 -11.23 -24.31 -9.32
C THR A 271 -10.20 -24.02 -10.38
N ALA A 272 -9.94 -22.74 -10.64
CA ALA A 272 -9.07 -22.25 -11.71
C ALA A 272 -7.61 -22.00 -11.27
N GLN A 273 -7.21 -22.50 -10.10
CA GLN A 273 -5.83 -22.35 -9.62
C GLN A 273 -4.86 -23.07 -10.57
N PRO A 274 -3.79 -22.42 -11.02
CA PRO A 274 -2.89 -22.97 -12.04
C PRO A 274 -2.13 -24.21 -11.56
N HIS A 275 -1.84 -24.30 -10.27
CA HIS A 275 -1.21 -25.44 -9.62
C HIS A 275 -1.92 -25.75 -8.31
N LYS A 276 -2.08 -27.04 -8.01
CA LYS A 276 -2.65 -27.53 -6.76
C LYS A 276 -1.65 -28.38 -6.01
N PHE A 277 -1.48 -28.11 -4.73
CA PHE A 277 -0.60 -28.90 -3.90
C PHE A 277 -1.13 -29.09 -2.49
N SER A 278 -0.68 -30.18 -1.87
CA SER A 278 -0.78 -30.38 -0.43
C SER A 278 0.42 -31.16 0.09
N PHE A 279 0.85 -30.83 1.32
CA PHE A 279 1.87 -31.56 2.07
C PHE A 279 1.34 -31.84 3.47
N THR A 280 1.51 -33.08 3.94
CA THR A 280 1.23 -33.46 5.31
C THR A 280 2.47 -34.14 5.88
N LEU A 281 3.09 -33.51 6.89
CA LEU A 281 4.28 -33.98 7.56
C LEU A 281 3.99 -34.22 9.04
N THR A 282 3.95 -35.49 9.44
CA THR A 282 3.81 -35.93 10.81
C THR A 282 5.08 -36.65 11.24
N ALA A 283 5.72 -36.21 12.32
CA ALA A 283 6.98 -36.78 12.77
C ALA A 283 6.87 -38.31 12.98
N GLY A 284 7.81 -39.06 12.38
CA GLY A 284 7.88 -40.52 12.45
C GLY A 284 6.81 -41.25 11.61
N GLN A 285 6.05 -40.55 10.77
CA GLN A 285 5.04 -41.14 9.90
C GLN A 285 5.42 -40.99 8.43
N PRO A 286 4.83 -41.78 7.52
CA PRO A 286 4.92 -41.49 6.09
C PRO A 286 4.37 -40.10 5.80
N TYR A 287 5.09 -39.30 5.00
CA TYR A 287 4.54 -38.05 4.48
C TYR A 287 3.69 -38.31 3.24
N SER A 288 2.73 -37.45 3.03
CA SER A 288 1.97 -37.37 1.78
C SER A 288 2.20 -36.00 1.15
N GLN A 289 2.56 -36.01 -0.12
CA GLN A 289 2.67 -34.82 -0.96
C GLN A 289 1.82 -35.04 -2.19
N THR A 290 0.93 -34.11 -2.50
CA THR A 290 0.19 -34.07 -3.75
C THR A 290 0.57 -32.81 -4.52
N LEU A 291 1.01 -32.98 -5.77
CA LEU A 291 1.29 -31.91 -6.71
C LEU A 291 0.50 -32.17 -7.98
N ASP A 292 -0.38 -31.26 -8.35
CA ASP A 292 -1.24 -31.33 -9.56
C ASP A 292 -1.95 -32.69 -9.76
N GLY A 293 -2.46 -33.24 -8.66
CA GLY A 293 -3.17 -34.51 -8.61
C GLY A 293 -2.29 -35.76 -8.50
N VAL A 294 -0.96 -35.61 -8.55
CA VAL A 294 -0.03 -36.74 -8.36
C VAL A 294 0.39 -36.80 -6.89
N THR A 295 0.04 -37.89 -6.22
CA THR A 295 0.41 -38.13 -4.82
C THR A 295 1.66 -38.98 -4.72
N THR A 296 2.65 -38.49 -3.97
CA THR A 296 3.86 -39.21 -3.60
C THR A 296 3.94 -39.34 -2.08
N THR A 297 4.60 -40.40 -1.60
CA THR A 297 4.80 -40.66 -0.19
C THR A 297 6.27 -40.98 0.11
N GLY A 298 6.70 -40.65 1.32
CA GLY A 298 8.04 -40.96 1.84
C GLY A 298 7.97 -41.07 3.37
N SER A 299 9.07 -40.94 4.08
CA SER A 299 9.10 -41.02 5.55
C SER A 299 9.57 -39.70 6.17
N VAL A 300 8.78 -39.15 7.09
CA VAL A 300 9.20 -37.99 7.90
C VAL A 300 10.09 -38.51 9.05
N PRO A 301 11.26 -37.91 9.31
CA PRO A 301 12.06 -38.22 10.48
C PRO A 301 11.25 -38.12 11.80
N ALA A 302 11.55 -39.00 12.76
CA ALA A 302 10.83 -39.01 14.04
C ALA A 302 11.13 -37.79 14.91
N VAL A 303 12.20 -37.05 14.61
CA VAL A 303 12.61 -35.86 15.36
C VAL A 303 11.96 -34.63 14.75
N ARG A 304 11.21 -33.89 15.56
CA ARG A 304 10.63 -32.61 15.14
C ARG A 304 11.70 -31.52 15.01
N PRO A 305 11.45 -30.50 14.15
CA PRO A 305 12.30 -29.32 14.11
C PRO A 305 12.39 -28.65 15.49
N ALA A 306 13.61 -28.32 15.90
CA ALA A 306 13.83 -27.60 17.15
C ALA A 306 13.13 -26.23 17.12
N GLY A 307 12.40 -25.91 18.20
CA GLY A 307 11.74 -24.61 18.34
C GLY A 307 10.54 -24.38 17.42
N ILE A 308 10.09 -25.40 16.65
CA ILE A 308 8.93 -25.24 15.77
C ILE A 308 7.68 -24.85 16.58
N SER A 309 6.88 -23.93 16.05
CA SER A 309 5.64 -23.44 16.66
C SER A 309 4.55 -24.50 16.70
N SER A 310 3.46 -24.22 17.38
CA SER A 310 2.31 -25.15 17.51
C SER A 310 0.98 -24.40 17.50
N ASN A 311 -0.08 -25.11 17.13
CA ASN A 311 -1.45 -24.57 17.02
C ASN A 311 -1.53 -23.28 16.19
N GLN A 312 -0.71 -23.17 15.15
CA GLN A 312 -0.57 -21.96 14.36
C GLN A 312 -1.16 -22.17 12.96
N THR A 313 -1.78 -21.12 12.42
CA THR A 313 -2.17 -21.11 11.01
C THR A 313 -1.64 -19.82 10.36
N VAL A 314 -1.00 -19.93 9.22
CA VAL A 314 -0.58 -18.77 8.41
C VAL A 314 -1.24 -18.87 7.04
N TYR A 315 -2.02 -17.86 6.70
CA TYR A 315 -2.59 -17.66 5.37
C TYR A 315 -1.68 -16.71 4.62
N MET A 316 -1.14 -17.15 3.49
CA MET A 316 -0.27 -16.34 2.65
C MET A 316 -1.00 -15.94 1.39
N VAL A 317 -1.09 -14.64 1.14
CA VAL A 317 -1.64 -14.03 -0.06
C VAL A 317 -0.58 -13.23 -0.78
N ARG A 318 -0.65 -13.18 -2.08
CA ARG A 318 0.18 -12.28 -2.86
C ARG A 318 -0.33 -10.83 -2.75
N HIS A 319 0.55 -9.84 -2.97
CA HIS A 319 0.08 -8.47 -3.20
C HIS A 319 -0.86 -8.39 -4.42
N ALA A 320 -1.73 -7.37 -4.44
CA ALA A 320 -2.66 -7.11 -5.53
C ALA A 320 -1.95 -6.71 -6.85
N GLU A 321 -2.70 -6.61 -7.94
CA GLU A 321 -2.21 -6.34 -9.30
C GLU A 321 -1.32 -5.09 -9.35
N ALA A 322 -0.05 -5.29 -9.74
CA ALA A 322 0.98 -4.25 -9.61
C ALA A 322 1.46 -3.68 -10.93
N HIS A 323 1.27 -4.40 -12.02
CA HIS A 323 1.90 -4.07 -13.28
C HIS A 323 0.90 -4.01 -14.43
N PRO A 324 0.76 -2.89 -15.14
CA PRO A 324 0.10 -2.87 -16.44
C PRO A 324 0.99 -3.52 -17.52
N THR A 325 2.31 -3.52 -17.31
CA THR A 325 3.32 -4.20 -18.10
C THR A 325 4.45 -4.71 -17.19
N SER A 326 5.24 -5.67 -17.66
CA SER A 326 6.34 -6.27 -16.89
C SER A 326 7.44 -5.29 -16.45
N SER A 327 7.51 -4.12 -17.08
CA SER A 327 8.53 -3.09 -16.76
C SER A 327 8.00 -1.96 -15.84
N PHE A 328 6.73 -1.98 -15.44
CA PHE A 328 6.17 -0.96 -14.56
C PHE A 328 6.34 -1.35 -13.09
N GLU A 329 7.43 -0.90 -12.47
CA GLU A 329 7.78 -1.25 -11.08
C GLU A 329 7.98 0.01 -10.23
N ASN A 330 6.90 0.54 -9.67
CA ASN A 330 6.89 1.75 -8.85
C ASN A 330 6.61 1.49 -7.35
N GLY A 331 6.68 0.25 -6.91
CA GLY A 331 6.45 -0.15 -5.52
C GLY A 331 4.98 -0.18 -5.07
N SER A 332 4.06 0.36 -5.87
CA SER A 332 2.61 0.35 -5.61
C SER A 332 1.89 -0.68 -6.49
N PHE A 333 0.60 -0.87 -6.27
CA PHE A 333 -0.26 -1.60 -7.19
C PHE A 333 -0.93 -0.64 -8.19
N VAL A 334 -1.59 -1.17 -9.21
CA VAL A 334 -2.37 -0.41 -10.21
C VAL A 334 -3.86 -0.40 -9.86
N ALA A 335 -4.68 0.32 -10.64
CA ALA A 335 -6.11 0.45 -10.37
C ALA A 335 -6.86 -0.88 -10.13
N PRO A 336 -6.68 -1.95 -10.91
CA PRO A 336 -7.23 -3.28 -10.58
C PRO A 336 -6.84 -3.77 -9.19
N GLY A 337 -5.60 -3.54 -8.76
CA GLY A 337 -5.13 -3.88 -7.42
C GLY A 337 -5.83 -3.11 -6.30
N GLN A 338 -6.20 -1.84 -6.54
CA GLN A 338 -7.01 -1.06 -5.59
C GLN A 338 -8.41 -1.68 -5.41
N TRP A 339 -9.04 -2.15 -6.50
CA TRP A 339 -10.30 -2.85 -6.43
C TRP A 339 -10.18 -4.15 -5.63
N ARG A 340 -9.18 -4.98 -5.91
CA ARG A 340 -8.91 -6.21 -5.17
C ARG A 340 -8.70 -5.92 -3.69
N ALA A 341 -7.82 -4.99 -3.35
CA ALA A 341 -7.49 -4.67 -1.96
C ALA A 341 -8.72 -4.23 -1.15
N LEU A 342 -9.57 -3.37 -1.72
CA LEU A 342 -10.80 -2.93 -1.08
C LEU A 342 -11.88 -4.02 -1.02
N GLY A 343 -11.90 -4.96 -1.97
CA GLY A 343 -12.81 -6.10 -2.00
C GLY A 343 -12.35 -7.32 -1.20
N LEU A 344 -11.10 -7.34 -0.72
CA LEU A 344 -10.49 -8.53 -0.12
C LEU A 344 -11.22 -9.03 1.12
N ALA A 345 -11.73 -8.11 1.96
CA ALA A 345 -12.46 -8.50 3.16
C ALA A 345 -13.74 -9.27 2.85
N ASP A 346 -14.46 -8.88 1.80
CA ASP A 346 -15.65 -9.59 1.34
C ASP A 346 -15.29 -10.91 0.66
N ALA A 347 -14.23 -10.91 -0.14
CA ALA A 347 -13.74 -12.09 -0.87
C ALA A 347 -13.30 -13.23 0.05
N LEU A 348 -12.68 -12.90 1.18
CA LEU A 348 -12.17 -13.86 2.17
C LEU A 348 -13.16 -14.13 3.31
N ARG A 349 -14.33 -13.49 3.31
CA ARG A 349 -15.35 -13.66 4.36
C ARG A 349 -15.80 -15.12 4.46
N GLY A 350 -15.71 -15.68 5.66
CA GLY A 350 -16.06 -17.07 5.93
C GLY A 350 -15.05 -18.11 5.42
N LYS A 351 -14.02 -17.70 4.67
CA LYS A 351 -12.93 -18.57 4.21
C LYS A 351 -11.78 -18.62 5.21
N ILE A 352 -11.42 -17.48 5.79
CA ILE A 352 -10.36 -17.34 6.80
C ILE A 352 -10.84 -16.50 7.99
N SER A 353 -10.15 -16.65 9.12
CA SER A 353 -10.42 -15.86 10.33
C SER A 353 -9.10 -15.60 11.09
N PRO A 354 -8.21 -14.73 10.56
CA PRO A 354 -6.96 -14.41 11.20
C PRO A 354 -7.16 -13.60 12.48
N ASP A 355 -6.20 -13.71 13.42
CA ASP A 355 -6.13 -12.90 14.64
C ASP A 355 -5.35 -11.60 14.43
N LEU A 356 -4.51 -11.57 13.38
CA LEU A 356 -3.67 -10.44 13.05
C LEU A 356 -3.27 -10.47 11.55
N VAL A 357 -2.89 -9.31 11.05
CA VAL A 357 -2.38 -9.14 9.69
C VAL A 357 -0.91 -8.75 9.73
N MET A 358 -0.14 -9.20 8.75
CA MET A 358 1.29 -9.01 8.71
C MET A 358 1.76 -8.72 7.29
N SER A 359 2.75 -7.83 7.16
CA SER A 359 3.45 -7.59 5.90
C SER A 359 4.87 -7.10 6.16
N ILE A 360 5.65 -6.89 5.11
CA ILE A 360 6.99 -6.30 5.24
C ILE A 360 6.90 -4.79 5.51
N ASP A 361 7.99 -4.19 5.98
CA ASP A 361 8.07 -2.74 6.17
C ASP A 361 7.96 -2.02 4.81
N PRO A 362 6.96 -1.14 4.59
CA PRO A 362 6.78 -0.44 3.32
C PRO A 362 7.88 0.58 3.00
N ALA A 363 8.68 0.98 3.98
CA ALA A 363 9.87 1.81 3.76
C ALA A 363 11.04 1.05 3.09
N GLN A 364 10.92 -0.26 2.93
CA GLN A 364 11.79 -1.04 2.04
C GLN A 364 11.67 -0.50 0.61
N VAL A 365 12.77 -0.56 -0.13
CA VAL A 365 12.77 -0.05 -1.50
C VAL A 365 12.90 -1.18 -2.51
N THR A 366 12.26 -0.99 -3.65
CA THR A 366 12.41 -1.84 -4.82
C THR A 366 13.08 -1.07 -5.96
N PRO A 367 13.86 -1.73 -6.81
CA PRO A 367 14.31 -1.09 -8.05
C PRO A 367 13.10 -0.67 -8.91
N GLY A 368 13.14 0.53 -9.47
CA GLY A 368 12.07 1.04 -10.34
C GLY A 368 12.02 0.41 -11.74
N VAL A 369 13.01 -0.40 -12.08
CA VAL A 369 13.05 -1.27 -13.27
C VAL A 369 13.65 -2.58 -12.80
N GLN A 370 13.34 -3.69 -13.45
CA GLN A 370 13.78 -5.06 -13.08
C GLN A 370 15.32 -5.22 -13.02
N SER A 371 16.00 -4.32 -12.32
CA SER A 371 17.43 -4.35 -12.16
C SER A 371 17.84 -3.77 -10.81
N LEU A 372 18.60 -4.54 -10.04
CA LEU A 372 19.27 -4.07 -8.82
C LEU A 372 20.24 -2.90 -9.09
N THR A 373 20.64 -2.69 -10.33
CA THR A 373 21.52 -1.61 -10.75
C THR A 373 20.78 -0.33 -11.14
N SER A 374 19.44 -0.34 -11.18
CA SER A 374 18.67 0.87 -11.45
C SER A 374 18.91 1.91 -10.35
N PRO A 375 19.23 3.17 -10.71
CA PRO A 375 19.35 4.25 -9.74
C PRO A 375 17.98 4.67 -9.18
N ILE A 376 16.88 4.35 -9.89
CA ILE A 376 15.52 4.71 -9.50
C ILE A 376 14.97 3.63 -8.59
N ARG A 377 14.51 4.03 -7.40
CA ARG A 377 13.96 3.13 -6.40
C ARG A 377 12.68 3.74 -5.83
N TYR A 378 11.77 2.88 -5.41
CA TYR A 378 10.48 3.28 -4.84
C TYR A 378 10.21 2.52 -3.55
N ALA A 379 9.48 3.12 -2.64
CA ALA A 379 8.98 2.45 -1.44
C ALA A 379 8.03 1.30 -1.83
N TYR A 380 8.19 0.15 -1.18
CA TYR A 380 7.47 -1.07 -1.54
C TYR A 380 6.17 -1.19 -0.73
N VAL A 381 5.15 -0.46 -1.14
CA VAL A 381 3.91 -0.27 -0.36
C VAL A 381 2.80 -1.27 -0.72
N ARG A 382 2.87 -1.92 -1.88
CA ARG A 382 1.74 -2.71 -2.41
C ARG A 382 1.34 -3.90 -1.55
N THR A 383 2.27 -4.59 -0.90
CA THR A 383 1.95 -5.71 -0.01
C THR A 383 1.10 -5.26 1.18
N ASN A 384 1.48 -4.14 1.78
CA ASN A 384 0.75 -3.53 2.89
C ASN A 384 -0.64 -3.08 2.46
N LEU A 385 -0.70 -2.32 1.38
CA LEU A 385 -1.94 -1.75 0.85
C LEU A 385 -2.95 -2.82 0.40
N THR A 386 -2.48 -4.01 0.04
CA THR A 386 -3.36 -5.13 -0.33
C THR A 386 -4.18 -5.63 0.86
N VAL A 387 -3.55 -5.79 2.04
CA VAL A 387 -4.20 -6.40 3.21
C VAL A 387 -4.60 -5.41 4.29
N LEU A 388 -4.21 -4.14 4.18
CA LEU A 388 -4.58 -3.12 5.15
C LEU A 388 -6.11 -2.87 5.19
N PRO A 389 -6.85 -2.78 4.05
CA PRO A 389 -8.30 -2.70 4.08
C PRO A 389 -8.96 -3.92 4.74
N TYR A 390 -8.39 -5.12 4.57
CA TYR A 390 -8.85 -6.31 5.28
C TYR A 390 -8.68 -6.19 6.80
N ALA A 391 -7.51 -5.72 7.26
CA ALA A 391 -7.25 -5.49 8.69
C ALA A 391 -8.23 -4.47 9.27
N ILE A 392 -8.48 -3.36 8.57
CA ILE A 392 -9.43 -2.32 8.96
C ILE A 392 -10.85 -2.89 9.08
N ALA A 393 -11.34 -3.58 8.05
CA ALA A 393 -12.69 -4.13 7.99
C ALA A 393 -12.97 -5.15 9.11
N ASN A 394 -11.94 -5.87 9.56
CA ASN A 394 -12.05 -6.91 10.59
C ASN A 394 -11.50 -6.47 11.96
N ASN A 395 -11.12 -5.21 12.13
CA ASN A 395 -10.56 -4.65 13.38
C ASN A 395 -9.32 -5.43 13.89
N LEU A 396 -8.43 -5.83 12.99
CA LEU A 396 -7.26 -6.63 13.31
C LEU A 396 -6.01 -5.75 13.48
N PRO A 397 -5.11 -6.08 14.41
CA PRO A 397 -3.81 -5.42 14.50
C PRO A 397 -2.97 -5.74 13.26
N PHE A 398 -2.20 -4.74 12.83
CA PHE A 398 -1.28 -4.83 11.70
C PHE A 398 0.16 -4.80 12.20
N TYR A 399 0.97 -5.77 11.76
CA TYR A 399 2.38 -5.86 12.13
C TYR A 399 3.27 -5.74 10.90
N LEU A 400 4.39 -5.05 11.05
CA LEU A 400 5.41 -4.95 10.02
C LEU A 400 6.62 -5.80 10.40
N VAL A 401 7.02 -6.66 9.48
CA VAL A 401 8.21 -7.49 9.64
C VAL A 401 9.41 -6.74 9.07
N THR A 402 10.28 -6.25 9.96
CA THR A 402 11.45 -5.45 9.58
C THR A 402 12.74 -6.27 9.52
N SER A 403 12.72 -7.52 10.01
CA SER A 403 13.89 -8.38 10.11
C SER A 403 14.30 -9.07 8.81
N PHE A 404 13.49 -8.98 7.77
CA PHE A 404 13.82 -9.44 6.42
C PHE A 404 13.42 -8.37 5.41
N SER A 405 14.08 -8.33 4.27
CA SER A 405 13.83 -7.32 3.24
C SER A 405 13.60 -7.97 1.89
N LEU A 406 12.93 -7.22 1.02
CA LEU A 406 12.74 -7.56 -0.38
C LEU A 406 14.04 -7.26 -1.13
N LEU A 407 14.96 -8.22 -1.23
CA LEU A 407 16.30 -7.94 -1.72
C LEU A 407 16.53 -8.28 -3.16
N SER A 408 15.85 -9.28 -3.67
CA SER A 408 16.05 -9.75 -5.05
C SER A 408 14.92 -10.68 -5.44
N PHE A 409 14.48 -10.58 -6.69
CA PHE A 409 13.60 -11.56 -7.31
C PHE A 409 14.37 -12.76 -7.87
N ASN A 410 15.70 -12.76 -7.73
CA ASN A 410 16.55 -13.86 -8.17
C ASN A 410 16.98 -14.69 -6.97
N PHE A 411 16.41 -15.87 -6.80
CA PHE A 411 16.67 -16.80 -5.69
C PHE A 411 18.06 -17.45 -5.73
N THR A 412 18.86 -17.22 -6.76
CA THR A 412 20.28 -17.52 -6.74
C THR A 412 21.10 -16.47 -5.97
N ASP A 413 20.46 -15.32 -5.64
CA ASP A 413 21.08 -14.30 -4.80
C ASP A 413 21.10 -14.77 -3.33
N PRO A 414 22.28 -14.80 -2.68
CA PRO A 414 22.40 -15.17 -1.27
C PRO A 414 21.50 -14.36 -0.33
N LEU A 415 21.22 -13.09 -0.67
CA LEU A 415 20.38 -12.20 0.14
C LEU A 415 18.90 -12.60 0.10
N ALA A 416 18.38 -13.10 -1.01
CA ALA A 416 17.03 -13.63 -1.10
C ALA A 416 16.84 -14.86 -0.20
N SER A 417 17.84 -15.76 -0.18
CA SER A 417 17.82 -16.93 0.69
C SER A 417 17.83 -16.55 2.17
N VAL A 418 18.57 -15.52 2.56
CA VAL A 418 18.58 -15.00 3.94
C VAL A 418 17.19 -14.48 4.34
N SER A 419 16.50 -13.79 3.46
CA SER A 419 15.15 -13.27 3.75
C SER A 419 14.15 -14.39 3.99
N VAL A 420 14.21 -15.46 3.20
CA VAL A 420 13.35 -16.64 3.35
C VAL A 420 13.60 -17.37 4.69
N VAL A 421 14.87 -17.56 5.07
CA VAL A 421 15.24 -18.16 6.37
C VAL A 421 14.72 -17.30 7.53
N LYS A 422 14.94 -15.98 7.48
CA LYS A 422 14.45 -15.06 8.51
C LYS A 422 12.94 -15.04 8.63
N LEU A 423 12.19 -15.12 7.52
CA LEU A 423 10.74 -15.21 7.55
C LEU A 423 10.30 -16.51 8.25
N ASN A 424 10.93 -17.64 7.93
CA ASN A 424 10.64 -18.91 8.59
C ASN A 424 10.94 -18.86 10.09
N ASP A 425 12.08 -18.27 10.48
CA ASP A 425 12.43 -18.07 11.89
C ASP A 425 11.40 -17.20 12.60
N TYR A 426 11.01 -16.10 11.99
CA TYR A 426 10.07 -15.16 12.57
C TYR A 426 8.66 -15.74 12.74
N LEU A 427 8.17 -16.46 11.73
CA LEU A 427 6.80 -16.99 11.75
C LEU A 427 6.68 -18.33 12.46
N PHE A 428 7.58 -19.28 12.20
CA PHE A 428 7.36 -20.69 12.52
C PHE A 428 8.25 -21.21 13.65
N THR A 429 9.18 -20.38 14.18
CA THR A 429 10.04 -20.78 15.29
C THR A 429 9.93 -19.84 16.49
N GLY A 430 10.34 -20.31 17.67
CA GLY A 430 10.31 -19.53 18.90
C GLY A 430 8.94 -19.32 19.53
N GLY A 431 7.86 -19.77 18.91
CA GLY A 431 6.52 -19.76 19.47
C GLY A 431 5.83 -18.41 19.62
N ALA A 432 6.39 -17.33 19.06
CA ALA A 432 5.81 -15.97 19.14
C ALA A 432 4.37 -15.91 18.63
N TYR A 433 4.05 -16.73 17.63
CA TYR A 433 2.71 -16.81 17.02
C TYR A 433 2.03 -18.16 17.28
N ALA A 434 2.47 -18.92 18.29
CA ALA A 434 1.79 -20.13 18.72
C ALA A 434 0.34 -19.82 19.12
N GLY A 435 -0.59 -20.65 18.70
CA GLY A 435 -2.02 -20.45 18.91
C GLY A 435 -2.64 -19.34 18.06
N LYS A 436 -1.90 -18.69 17.16
CA LYS A 436 -2.39 -17.59 16.33
C LYS A 436 -2.68 -18.01 14.91
N LYS A 437 -3.64 -17.31 14.30
CA LYS A 437 -3.91 -17.33 12.87
C LYS A 437 -3.43 -16.01 12.27
N VAL A 438 -2.53 -16.07 11.31
CA VAL A 438 -1.87 -14.90 10.70
C VAL A 438 -2.29 -14.79 9.24
N LEU A 439 -2.65 -13.61 8.78
CA LEU A 439 -2.74 -13.29 7.35
C LEU A 439 -1.46 -12.53 6.96
N LEU A 440 -0.66 -13.10 6.06
CA LEU A 440 0.58 -12.51 5.56
C LEU A 440 0.43 -12.14 4.08
N ALA A 441 0.79 -10.91 3.72
CA ALA A 441 0.94 -10.49 2.33
C ALA A 441 2.40 -10.22 1.98
N TRP A 442 2.87 -10.85 0.91
CA TRP A 442 4.23 -10.65 0.36
C TRP A 442 4.26 -10.95 -1.14
N GLU A 443 5.46 -11.27 -1.67
CA GLU A 443 5.71 -11.60 -3.06
C GLU A 443 5.51 -13.10 -3.35
N HIS A 444 4.92 -13.41 -4.50
CA HIS A 444 4.64 -14.78 -4.92
C HIS A 444 5.89 -15.65 -5.07
N ASP A 445 6.98 -15.08 -5.58
CA ASP A 445 8.25 -15.79 -5.78
C ASP A 445 9.06 -16.00 -4.49
N HIS A 446 8.64 -15.42 -3.36
CA HIS A 446 9.22 -15.72 -2.05
C HIS A 446 8.52 -16.86 -1.33
N TYR A 447 7.30 -17.21 -1.69
CA TYR A 447 6.53 -18.25 -0.99
C TYR A 447 6.99 -19.68 -1.31
N PRO A 448 7.29 -20.08 -2.58
CA PRO A 448 7.84 -21.40 -2.85
C PRO A 448 9.17 -21.67 -2.13
N PRO A 449 10.16 -20.77 -2.14
CA PRO A 449 11.37 -20.95 -1.32
C PRO A 449 11.09 -20.95 0.19
N THR A 450 10.09 -20.17 0.66
CA THR A 450 9.67 -20.18 2.08
C THR A 450 9.13 -21.55 2.48
N LEU A 451 8.28 -22.15 1.64
CA LEU A 451 7.78 -23.50 1.83
C LEU A 451 8.94 -24.50 1.84
N ASN A 452 9.81 -24.47 0.83
CA ASN A 452 10.94 -25.38 0.72
C ASN A 452 11.86 -25.28 1.94
N GLU A 453 12.11 -24.09 2.46
CA GLU A 453 12.90 -23.88 3.67
C GLU A 453 12.23 -24.46 4.91
N LEU A 454 10.90 -24.30 5.05
CA LEU A 454 10.15 -24.91 6.14
C LEU A 454 10.16 -26.44 6.05
N LEU A 455 9.97 -27.01 4.85
CA LEU A 455 10.02 -28.46 4.61
C LEU A 455 11.39 -29.04 4.99
N LYS A 456 12.50 -28.37 4.63
CA LYS A 456 13.85 -28.80 5.00
C LYS A 456 14.05 -28.98 6.52
N ARG A 457 13.37 -28.18 7.33
CA ARG A 457 13.47 -28.28 8.82
C ARG A 457 12.95 -29.60 9.35
N TYR A 458 12.01 -30.23 8.67
CA TYR A 458 11.51 -31.57 9.00
C TYR A 458 12.43 -32.69 8.52
N PHE A 459 13.43 -32.39 7.67
CA PHE A 459 14.35 -33.34 7.08
C PHE A 459 15.81 -32.89 7.27
N PRO A 460 16.33 -32.92 8.50
CA PRO A 460 17.66 -32.38 8.81
C PRO A 460 18.80 -33.12 8.10
N ASN A 461 18.56 -34.37 7.67
CA ASN A 461 19.54 -35.18 6.95
C ASN A 461 19.34 -35.17 5.42
N GLY A 462 18.51 -34.25 4.91
CA GLY A 462 18.19 -34.18 3.48
C GLY A 462 16.98 -35.05 3.08
N GLY A 463 16.61 -34.99 1.81
CA GLY A 463 15.46 -35.73 1.27
C GLY A 463 14.10 -35.04 1.50
N ALA A 464 14.08 -33.75 1.86
CA ALA A 464 12.84 -32.99 1.98
C ALA A 464 12.11 -32.92 0.62
N PRO A 465 10.77 -33.08 0.60
CA PRO A 465 10.00 -32.73 -0.57
C PRO A 465 10.15 -31.23 -0.87
N SER A 466 9.90 -30.82 -2.13
CA SER A 466 10.02 -29.44 -2.53
C SER A 466 9.08 -29.11 -3.70
N VAL A 467 8.84 -27.83 -3.90
CA VAL A 467 8.21 -27.28 -5.11
C VAL A 467 9.22 -26.46 -5.91
N ALA A 468 8.95 -26.23 -7.19
CA ALA A 468 9.78 -25.33 -8.00
C ALA A 468 9.69 -23.88 -7.45
N ASN A 469 10.75 -23.10 -7.65
CA ASN A 469 10.77 -21.71 -7.16
C ASN A 469 9.75 -20.81 -7.85
N ASP A 470 9.35 -21.15 -9.08
CA ASP A 470 8.33 -20.48 -9.89
C ASP A 470 6.95 -21.15 -9.77
N PHE A 471 6.76 -22.02 -8.77
CA PHE A 471 5.52 -22.78 -8.56
C PHE A 471 4.29 -21.91 -8.33
N TRP A 472 4.46 -20.69 -7.84
CA TRP A 472 3.41 -19.68 -7.82
C TRP A 472 3.56 -18.77 -9.04
N PRO A 473 2.71 -18.94 -10.09
CA PRO A 473 2.85 -18.18 -11.33
C PRO A 473 2.66 -16.68 -11.14
N GLY A 474 3.44 -15.89 -11.87
CA GLY A 474 3.38 -14.42 -11.79
C GLY A 474 2.05 -13.79 -12.21
N ALA A 475 1.17 -14.54 -12.89
CA ALA A 475 -0.18 -14.08 -13.23
C ALA A 475 -1.23 -14.42 -12.14
N ASP A 476 -0.88 -15.24 -11.16
CA ASP A 476 -1.80 -15.68 -10.10
C ASP A 476 -1.77 -14.72 -8.91
N TYR A 477 -2.83 -13.93 -8.75
CA TYR A 477 -3.07 -13.03 -7.62
C TYR A 477 -4.18 -13.55 -6.70
N ASP A 478 -4.80 -14.70 -7.04
CA ASP A 478 -6.03 -15.16 -6.40
C ASP A 478 -5.81 -16.26 -5.36
N THR A 479 -4.75 -17.05 -5.52
CA THR A 479 -4.47 -18.21 -4.67
C THR A 479 -4.12 -17.78 -3.24
N VAL A 480 -4.57 -18.55 -2.25
CA VAL A 480 -4.21 -18.43 -0.84
C VAL A 480 -3.50 -19.71 -0.41
N TRP A 481 -2.26 -19.60 0.04
CA TRP A 481 -1.53 -20.72 0.63
C TRP A 481 -1.83 -20.77 2.13
N THR A 482 -2.09 -21.98 2.65
CA THR A 482 -2.40 -22.20 4.06
C THR A 482 -1.36 -23.12 4.69
N PHE A 483 -0.71 -22.64 5.73
CA PHE A 483 0.25 -23.38 6.55
C PHE A 483 -0.38 -23.63 7.92
N LYS A 484 -0.49 -24.87 8.33
CA LYS A 484 -1.06 -25.27 9.63
C LYS A 484 -0.06 -26.11 10.41
N LEU A 485 0.25 -25.65 11.61
CA LEU A 485 0.98 -26.40 12.62
C LEU A 485 -0.01 -26.84 13.70
N ASP A 486 -0.13 -28.14 13.93
CA ASP A 486 -0.98 -28.66 15.00
C ASP A 486 -0.36 -28.48 16.40
N ALA A 487 -1.01 -29.01 17.44
CA ALA A 487 -0.54 -28.95 18.83
C ALA A 487 0.82 -29.66 19.03
N GLN A 488 1.15 -30.59 18.15
CA GLN A 488 2.40 -31.34 18.18
C GLN A 488 3.46 -30.72 17.23
N GLY A 489 3.16 -29.65 16.47
CA GLY A 489 4.04 -29.07 15.48
C GLY A 489 4.14 -29.90 14.19
N ASN A 490 3.19 -30.81 13.93
CA ASN A 490 3.07 -31.41 12.62
C ASN A 490 2.57 -30.38 11.60
N LEU A 491 3.06 -30.44 10.38
CA LEU A 491 2.80 -29.45 9.35
C LEU A 491 1.81 -29.98 8.31
N THR A 492 0.79 -29.21 8.03
CA THR A 492 -0.02 -29.36 6.80
C THR A 492 0.05 -28.05 6.02
N VAL A 493 0.34 -28.15 4.72
CA VAL A 493 0.36 -27.00 3.79
C VAL A 493 -0.46 -27.33 2.56
N ASP A 494 -1.32 -26.42 2.17
CA ASP A 494 -2.10 -26.54 0.93
C ASP A 494 -2.40 -25.17 0.32
N ASN A 495 -2.88 -25.18 -0.92
CA ASN A 495 -3.42 -24.01 -1.60
C ASN A 495 -4.87 -24.23 -2.06
N ALA A 496 -5.67 -24.93 -1.28
CA ALA A 496 -7.07 -25.20 -1.62
C ALA A 496 -7.96 -23.95 -1.60
N LEU A 497 -7.52 -22.88 -0.92
CA LEU A 497 -8.24 -21.61 -0.83
C LEU A 497 -7.84 -20.64 -1.92
N CYS A 498 -8.77 -19.76 -2.28
CA CYS A 498 -8.52 -18.58 -3.12
C CYS A 498 -9.35 -17.41 -2.64
N GLU A 499 -8.98 -16.20 -3.06
CA GLU A 499 -9.80 -15.01 -2.86
C GLU A 499 -11.12 -15.11 -3.64
N GLY A 500 -11.10 -15.68 -4.83
CA GLY A 500 -12.23 -15.77 -5.77
C GLY A 500 -12.37 -14.48 -6.60
N ILE A 501 -11.29 -13.76 -6.80
CA ILE A 501 -11.24 -12.54 -7.61
C ILE A 501 -10.35 -12.77 -8.82
N ASP A 502 -10.97 -12.83 -10.02
CA ASP A 502 -10.27 -13.09 -11.27
C ASP A 502 -9.53 -11.85 -11.78
N SER A 503 -8.19 -11.93 -11.85
CA SER A 503 -7.34 -10.85 -12.36
C SER A 503 -7.60 -10.48 -13.81
N ALA A 504 -7.98 -11.43 -14.66
CA ALA A 504 -8.29 -11.15 -16.05
C ALA A 504 -9.56 -10.28 -16.15
N VAL A 505 -10.56 -10.58 -15.32
CA VAL A 505 -11.80 -9.79 -15.21
C VAL A 505 -11.50 -8.41 -14.63
N LEU A 506 -10.66 -8.32 -13.59
CA LEU A 506 -10.26 -7.03 -13.02
C LEU A 506 -9.54 -6.16 -14.06
N ASN A 507 -8.55 -6.69 -14.74
CA ASN A 507 -7.78 -5.94 -15.73
C ASN A 507 -8.63 -5.49 -16.91
N ALA A 508 -9.63 -6.27 -17.31
CA ALA A 508 -10.52 -5.93 -18.42
C ALA A 508 -11.56 -4.86 -18.05
N ASN A 509 -12.11 -4.89 -16.84
CA ASN A 509 -13.30 -4.12 -16.50
C ASN A 509 -13.08 -3.03 -15.42
N PHE A 510 -11.93 -3.05 -14.71
CA PHE A 510 -11.65 -2.17 -13.58
C PHE A 510 -10.32 -1.42 -13.75
N SER A 511 -10.05 -0.94 -14.96
CA SER A 511 -8.80 -0.27 -15.32
C SER A 511 -8.63 1.12 -14.68
N ALA A 512 -9.71 1.73 -14.15
CA ALA A 512 -9.69 2.95 -13.37
C ALA A 512 -9.91 2.65 -11.89
N ALA A 513 -9.32 3.45 -11.00
CA ALA A 513 -9.55 3.33 -9.56
C ALA A 513 -11.04 3.56 -9.22
N PRO A 514 -11.59 2.89 -8.18
CA PRO A 514 -12.95 3.13 -7.73
C PRO A 514 -13.14 4.60 -7.32
N GLN A 515 -14.32 5.15 -7.59
CA GLN A 515 -14.70 6.53 -7.22
C GLN A 515 -15.69 6.49 -6.05
N PHE A 516 -15.50 7.35 -5.01
CA PHE A 516 -16.27 7.36 -3.77
C PHE A 516 -16.90 8.71 -3.46
#